data_9931711b7483ae7b7c7f46c937dc01a8
#
_entry.id   9931711b7483ae7b7c7f46c937dc01a8
#
_cell.length_a   1.000
_cell.length_b   1.000
_cell.length_c   1.000
_cell.angle_alpha   90.00
_cell.angle_beta   90.00
_cell.angle_gamma   90.00
#
_symmetry.space_group_name_H-M   'P 1'
#
loop_
_entity.id
_entity.type
_entity.pdbx_description
1 polymer ?
#
loop_
_entity_poly.entity_id
_entity_poly.type
_entity_poly.pdbx_seq_one_letter_code
_entity_poly.pdbx_strand_id
1 'polypeptide(L)'
;DKRYIKAIILSGGGSLSKEFPKRNLNNTVINNIDLKKEEIEKTLIEFSLESNMPIIGVCRGMQALGMFFGGKLSKVNDHVNTRHTLSYYCPILESNINRTVNSYHNYSIKMHSIPDCFQANIDCMNAVEQMTHDNNKMLGIMWHPERETKFSDLDIKLFRKFLGM
;
A
#
# COMPACT_ATOMS: atom_id res chain seq x y z
N ASP A 1 -9.23 -18.13 14.73
CA ASP A 1 -8.34 -18.16 15.89
C ASP A 1 -7.10 -17.31 15.60
N LYS A 2 -6.94 -16.17 16.30
CA LYS A 2 -5.86 -15.18 16.12
C LYS A 2 -4.44 -15.79 16.21
N ARG A 3 -4.27 -16.94 16.87
CA ARG A 3 -2.97 -17.61 17.05
C ARG A 3 -2.33 -18.08 15.75
N TYR A 4 -3.11 -18.24 14.70
CA TYR A 4 -2.64 -18.75 13.41
C TYR A 4 -2.42 -17.66 12.36
N ILE A 5 -2.88 -16.43 12.61
CA ILE A 5 -2.68 -15.31 11.69
C ILE A 5 -1.27 -14.75 11.93
N LYS A 6 -0.46 -14.68 10.88
CA LYS A 6 0.91 -14.15 10.93
C LYS A 6 1.04 -12.74 10.35
N ALA A 7 0.15 -12.39 9.44
CA ALA A 7 0.12 -11.08 8.80
C ALA A 7 -1.25 -10.81 8.16
N ILE A 8 -1.50 -9.56 7.85
CA ILE A 8 -2.67 -9.08 7.11
C ILE A 8 -2.19 -8.62 5.72
N ILE A 9 -2.93 -8.94 4.67
CA ILE A 9 -2.69 -8.40 3.33
C ILE A 9 -3.94 -7.66 2.87
N LEU A 10 -3.81 -6.36 2.65
CA LEU A 10 -4.82 -5.54 1.98
C LEU A 10 -4.54 -5.60 0.47
N SER A 11 -5.42 -6.27 -0.26
CA SER A 11 -5.25 -6.50 -1.70
C SER A 11 -5.61 -5.27 -2.53
N GLY A 12 -5.13 -5.24 -3.77
CA GLY A 12 -5.55 -4.28 -4.78
C GLY A 12 -7.02 -4.39 -5.18
N GLY A 13 -7.43 -3.59 -6.16
CA GLY A 13 -8.75 -3.61 -6.80
C GLY A 13 -9.77 -2.62 -6.25
N GLY A 14 -10.50 -1.99 -7.16
CA GLY A 14 -11.46 -0.92 -6.87
C GLY A 14 -10.78 0.41 -6.52
N SER A 15 -11.61 1.41 -6.22
CA SER A 15 -11.16 2.75 -5.82
C SER A 15 -11.54 3.02 -4.36
N LEU A 16 -10.79 3.88 -3.70
CA LEU A 16 -11.12 4.41 -2.38
C LEU A 16 -11.94 5.69 -2.51
N SER A 17 -12.86 5.91 -1.58
CA SER A 17 -13.55 7.18 -1.45
C SER A 17 -12.60 8.26 -0.95
N LYS A 18 -12.87 9.52 -1.29
CA LYS A 18 -12.09 10.66 -0.79
C LYS A 18 -12.23 10.86 0.72
N GLU A 19 -13.29 10.33 1.29
CA GLU A 19 -13.62 10.45 2.71
C GLU A 19 -13.04 9.31 3.57
N PHE A 20 -12.43 8.29 2.98
CA PHE A 20 -11.76 7.23 3.74
C PHE A 20 -10.69 7.84 4.68
N PRO A 21 -10.56 7.42 5.94
CA PRO A 21 -11.37 6.44 6.69
C PRO A 21 -12.53 7.05 7.50
N LYS A 22 -12.85 8.32 7.33
CA LYS A 22 -13.76 9.10 8.19
C LYS A 22 -15.25 8.91 7.91
N ARG A 23 -15.60 8.14 6.87
CA ARG A 23 -16.97 8.02 6.40
C ARG A 23 -17.84 7.21 7.36
N ASN A 24 -18.99 7.75 7.74
CA ASN A 24 -20.09 7.01 8.34
C ASN A 24 -20.98 6.44 7.21
N LEU A 25 -21.34 5.15 7.31
CA LEU A 25 -22.04 4.36 6.28
C LEU A 25 -23.43 4.88 5.81
N ASN A 26 -23.86 6.03 6.27
CA ASN A 26 -25.27 6.42 6.14
C ASN A 26 -25.67 7.03 4.81
N ASN A 27 -24.84 7.19 3.78
CA ASN A 27 -25.36 7.65 2.48
C ASN A 27 -24.43 7.47 1.28
N THR A 28 -25.03 7.00 0.19
CA THR A 28 -24.71 7.06 -1.23
C THR A 28 -23.73 6.06 -1.81
N VAL A 29 -24.28 5.24 -2.71
CA VAL A 29 -23.52 4.45 -3.71
C VAL A 29 -22.77 5.43 -4.62
N ILE A 30 -21.47 5.42 -4.56
CA ILE A 30 -20.59 6.11 -5.52
C ILE A 30 -20.08 5.04 -6.48
N ASN A 31 -20.21 5.27 -7.78
CA ASN A 31 -19.76 4.36 -8.83
C ASN A 31 -18.33 3.83 -8.56
N ASN A 32 -18.18 2.50 -8.53
CA ASN A 32 -16.94 1.75 -8.33
C ASN A 32 -16.25 1.86 -6.95
N ILE A 33 -16.91 2.40 -5.92
CA ILE A 33 -16.40 2.37 -4.55
C ILE A 33 -17.07 1.23 -3.80
N ASP A 34 -16.26 0.31 -3.31
CA ASP A 34 -16.71 -0.78 -2.45
C ASP A 34 -16.61 -0.35 -0.98
N LEU A 35 -17.70 0.19 -0.47
CA LEU A 35 -17.80 0.69 0.91
C LEU A 35 -17.61 -0.42 1.96
N LYS A 36 -18.05 -1.64 1.67
CA LYS A 36 -17.82 -2.78 2.57
C LYS A 36 -16.35 -3.11 2.67
N LYS A 37 -15.63 -3.06 1.54
CA LYS A 37 -14.19 -3.26 1.51
C LYS A 37 -13.46 -2.15 2.28
N GLU A 38 -13.88 -0.90 2.16
CA GLU A 38 -13.32 0.22 2.94
C GLU A 38 -13.47 0.02 4.44
N GLU A 39 -14.63 -0.42 4.90
CA GLU A 39 -14.89 -0.72 6.31
C GLU A 39 -14.01 -1.87 6.81
N ILE A 40 -13.90 -2.94 6.05
CA ILE A 40 -13.02 -4.07 6.37
C ILE A 40 -11.55 -3.61 6.41
N GLU A 41 -11.09 -2.85 5.44
CA GLU A 41 -9.72 -2.34 5.39
C GLU A 41 -9.41 -1.45 6.60
N LYS A 42 -10.32 -0.53 6.95
CA LYS A 42 -10.21 0.29 8.16
C LYS A 42 -10.08 -0.58 9.41
N THR A 43 -11.00 -1.53 9.61
CA THR A 43 -11.00 -2.44 10.76
C THR A 43 -9.70 -3.26 10.84
N LEU A 44 -9.18 -3.73 9.70
CA LEU A 44 -7.94 -4.49 9.66
C LEU A 44 -6.71 -3.63 9.98
N ILE A 45 -6.69 -2.36 9.58
CA ILE A 45 -5.62 -1.42 9.94
C ILE A 45 -5.66 -1.12 11.44
N GLU A 46 -6.84 -0.82 12.00
CA GLU A 46 -7.04 -0.62 13.44
C GLU A 46 -6.59 -1.86 14.24
N PHE A 47 -7.00 -3.04 13.80
CA PHE A 47 -6.57 -4.30 14.42
C PHE A 47 -5.05 -4.52 14.34
N SER A 48 -4.42 -4.18 13.21
CA SER A 48 -2.96 -4.25 13.06
C SER A 48 -2.24 -3.35 14.08
N LEU A 49 -2.75 -2.13 14.28
CA LEU A 49 -2.21 -1.18 15.27
C LEU A 49 -2.33 -1.71 16.70
N GLU A 50 -3.51 -2.19 17.08
CA GLU A 50 -3.80 -2.68 18.44
C GLU A 50 -3.02 -3.95 18.78
N SER A 51 -2.82 -4.84 17.80
CA SER A 51 -2.21 -6.15 18.01
C SER A 51 -0.74 -6.22 17.62
N ASN A 52 -0.18 -5.13 17.09
CA ASN A 52 1.14 -5.09 16.46
C ASN A 52 1.31 -6.19 15.37
N MET A 53 0.21 -6.52 14.67
CA MET A 53 0.18 -7.49 13.61
C MET A 53 0.78 -6.90 12.34
N PRO A 54 1.74 -7.57 11.67
CA PRO A 54 2.25 -7.09 10.39
C PRO A 54 1.13 -6.94 9.35
N ILE A 55 1.13 -5.81 8.62
CA ILE A 55 0.19 -5.55 7.54
C ILE A 55 0.91 -5.09 6.28
N ILE A 56 0.54 -5.67 5.14
CA ILE A 56 1.06 -5.32 3.82
C ILE A 56 -0.10 -4.81 2.97
N GLY A 57 0.01 -3.60 2.45
CA GLY A 57 -0.93 -3.03 1.49
C GLY A 57 -0.39 -3.11 0.06
N VAL A 58 -1.16 -3.69 -0.86
CA VAL A 58 -0.82 -3.79 -2.29
C VAL A 58 -1.73 -2.86 -3.09
N CYS A 59 -1.14 -1.94 -3.86
CA CYS A 59 -1.84 -0.96 -4.70
C CYS A 59 -2.91 -0.19 -3.91
N ARG A 60 -4.21 -0.50 -4.09
CA ARG A 60 -5.29 0.09 -3.30
C ARG A 60 -5.08 -0.10 -1.78
N GLY A 61 -4.56 -1.25 -1.35
CA GLY A 61 -4.25 -1.50 0.06
C GLY A 61 -3.18 -0.55 0.61
N MET A 62 -2.16 -0.21 -0.19
CA MET A 62 -1.19 0.83 0.17
C MET A 62 -1.85 2.21 0.24
N GLN A 63 -2.74 2.54 -0.71
CA GLN A 63 -3.50 3.79 -0.68
C GLN A 63 -4.34 3.89 0.60
N ALA A 64 -5.00 2.78 1.00
CA ALA A 64 -5.77 2.72 2.24
C ALA A 64 -4.90 2.96 3.47
N LEU A 65 -3.72 2.32 3.56
CA LEU A 65 -2.76 2.60 4.63
C LEU A 65 -2.41 4.09 4.69
N GLY A 66 -1.97 4.67 3.59
CA GLY A 66 -1.58 6.08 3.58
C GLY A 66 -2.71 7.04 3.90
N MET A 67 -3.92 6.82 3.36
CA MET A 67 -5.09 7.64 3.65
C MET A 67 -5.56 7.50 5.10
N PHE A 68 -5.46 6.32 5.69
CA PHE A 68 -5.81 6.08 7.09
C PHE A 68 -5.01 7.00 8.02
N PHE A 69 -3.75 7.26 7.71
CA PHE A 69 -2.88 8.17 8.46
C PHE A 69 -2.90 9.62 7.95
N GLY A 70 -3.85 9.99 7.09
CA GLY A 70 -4.07 11.37 6.66
C GLY A 70 -3.46 11.76 5.32
N GLY A 71 -2.84 10.83 4.62
CA GLY A 71 -2.37 11.02 3.25
C GLY A 71 -3.52 11.32 2.28
N LYS A 72 -3.20 11.93 1.14
CA LYS A 72 -4.19 12.30 0.12
C LYS A 72 -3.84 11.67 -1.22
N LEU A 73 -4.84 11.08 -1.87
CA LEU A 73 -4.70 10.57 -3.22
C LEU A 73 -4.75 11.70 -4.24
N SER A 74 -3.90 11.60 -5.24
CA SER A 74 -3.91 12.44 -6.42
C SER A 74 -3.83 11.58 -7.67
N LYS A 75 -4.42 12.06 -8.75
CA LYS A 75 -4.32 11.38 -10.03
C LYS A 75 -2.87 11.35 -10.51
N VAL A 76 -2.45 10.23 -11.04
CA VAL A 76 -1.17 10.02 -11.73
C VAL A 76 -1.42 9.63 -13.17
N ASN A 77 -0.51 9.98 -14.07
CA ASN A 77 -0.57 9.59 -15.47
C ASN A 77 0.43 8.47 -15.72
N ASP A 78 0.22 7.74 -16.82
CA ASP A 78 1.16 6.71 -17.33
C ASP A 78 1.47 5.58 -16.32
N HIS A 79 0.51 5.28 -15.42
CA HIS A 79 0.62 4.21 -14.42
C HIS A 79 -0.42 3.10 -14.61
N VAL A 80 -1.11 3.07 -15.75
CA VAL A 80 -2.09 2.03 -16.06
C VAL A 80 -1.58 1.10 -17.15
N ASN A 81 -1.45 -0.17 -16.84
CA ASN A 81 -0.94 -1.20 -17.74
C ASN A 81 0.44 -0.83 -18.32
N THR A 82 1.31 -0.34 -17.46
CA THR A 82 2.67 0.09 -17.79
C THR A 82 3.69 -0.59 -16.87
N ARG A 83 4.95 -0.32 -17.16
CA ARG A 83 6.07 -0.70 -16.29
C ARG A 83 7.02 0.49 -16.20
N HIS A 84 7.58 0.70 -15.01
CA HIS A 84 8.58 1.75 -14.80
C HIS A 84 9.70 1.27 -13.86
N THR A 85 10.81 1.97 -13.91
CA THR A 85 11.98 1.64 -13.09
C THR A 85 11.93 2.43 -11.79
N LEU A 86 12.18 1.74 -10.69
CA LEU A 86 12.36 2.31 -9.36
C LEU A 86 13.83 2.18 -8.94
N SER A 87 14.40 3.29 -8.48
CA SER A 87 15.75 3.33 -7.90
C SER A 87 15.68 4.00 -6.54
N TYR A 88 15.88 3.24 -5.47
CA TYR A 88 15.73 3.74 -4.11
C TYR A 88 16.53 2.92 -3.09
N TYR A 89 16.80 3.48 -1.93
CA TYR A 89 17.27 2.72 -0.78
C TYR A 89 16.10 2.08 -0.04
N CYS A 90 16.14 0.76 0.12
CA CYS A 90 15.11 0.02 0.86
C CYS A 90 15.58 -0.24 2.30
N PRO A 91 14.98 0.39 3.33
CA PRO A 91 15.40 0.22 4.71
C PRO A 91 15.16 -1.21 5.22
N ILE A 92 14.11 -1.90 4.74
CA ILE A 92 13.85 -3.29 5.10
C ILE A 92 14.94 -4.23 4.58
N LEU A 93 15.40 -4.02 3.35
CA LEU A 93 16.45 -4.83 2.72
C LEU A 93 17.87 -4.33 3.02
N GLU A 94 18.00 -3.13 3.61
CA GLU A 94 19.25 -2.44 3.88
C GLU A 94 20.15 -2.34 2.63
N SER A 95 19.54 -2.05 1.49
CA SER A 95 20.25 -2.04 0.20
C SER A 95 19.61 -1.08 -0.79
N ASN A 96 20.45 -0.60 -1.73
CA ASN A 96 19.96 0.12 -2.89
C ASN A 96 19.28 -0.85 -3.85
N ILE A 97 18.08 -0.48 -4.27
CA ILE A 97 17.24 -1.26 -5.18
C ILE A 97 17.18 -0.53 -6.51
N ASN A 98 17.38 -1.27 -7.58
CA ASN A 98 17.09 -0.84 -8.94
C ASN A 98 16.29 -1.97 -9.61
N ARG A 99 15.03 -1.71 -9.91
CA ARG A 99 14.12 -2.72 -10.47
C ARG A 99 13.05 -2.12 -11.35
N THR A 100 12.54 -2.90 -12.28
CA THR A 100 11.33 -2.56 -13.03
C THR A 100 10.13 -3.23 -12.39
N VAL A 101 9.06 -2.46 -12.14
CA VAL A 101 7.80 -2.94 -11.58
C VAL A 101 6.65 -2.74 -12.55
N ASN A 102 5.60 -3.53 -12.42
CA ASN A 102 4.33 -3.32 -13.12
C ASN A 102 3.51 -2.23 -12.43
N SER A 103 2.63 -1.56 -13.17
CA SER A 103 1.79 -0.48 -12.65
C SER A 103 0.38 -0.54 -13.25
N TYR A 104 -0.64 -0.45 -12.37
CA TYR A 104 -2.06 -0.60 -12.72
C TYR A 104 -2.95 0.38 -11.95
N HIS A 105 -2.46 1.58 -11.65
CA HIS A 105 -3.20 2.54 -10.82
C HIS A 105 -3.32 3.92 -11.49
N ASN A 106 -4.46 4.58 -11.25
CA ASN A 106 -4.73 5.96 -11.68
C ASN A 106 -4.49 6.99 -10.58
N TYR A 107 -4.27 6.53 -9.36
CA TYR A 107 -4.08 7.37 -8.18
C TYR A 107 -2.91 6.86 -7.37
N SER A 108 -2.19 7.78 -6.75
CA SER A 108 -1.16 7.51 -5.76
C SER A 108 -1.16 8.58 -4.68
N ILE A 109 -0.55 8.30 -3.53
CA ILE A 109 -0.21 9.32 -2.56
C ILE A 109 0.90 10.16 -3.16
N LYS A 110 0.74 11.48 -3.13
CA LYS A 110 1.78 12.39 -3.60
C LYS A 110 2.82 12.63 -2.50
N MET A 111 4.06 12.88 -2.91
CA MET A 111 5.18 13.14 -2.02
C MET A 111 4.86 14.18 -0.92
N HIS A 112 4.19 15.28 -1.27
CA HIS A 112 3.83 16.35 -0.32
C HIS A 112 2.66 16.00 0.63
N SER A 113 2.06 14.84 0.48
CA SER A 113 0.96 14.34 1.34
C SER A 113 1.26 13.00 1.99
N ILE A 114 2.52 12.59 1.97
CA ILE A 114 2.97 11.42 2.72
C ILE A 114 2.78 11.73 4.22
N PRO A 115 2.11 10.87 4.99
CA PRO A 115 2.02 11.08 6.43
C PRO A 115 3.40 10.99 7.09
N ASP A 116 3.67 11.86 8.06
CA ASP A 116 4.98 12.00 8.74
C ASP A 116 5.50 10.69 9.38
N CYS A 117 4.61 9.75 9.65
CA CYS A 117 4.95 8.45 10.22
C CYS A 117 5.41 7.40 9.18
N PHE A 118 5.53 7.78 7.90
CA PHE A 118 5.97 6.89 6.85
C PHE A 118 7.23 7.38 6.15
N GLN A 119 8.19 6.48 5.97
CA GLN A 119 9.23 6.62 4.96
C GLN A 119 8.68 6.12 3.63
N ALA A 120 8.86 6.89 2.57
CA ALA A 120 8.32 6.56 1.26
C ALA A 120 9.36 6.68 0.15
N ASN A 121 9.23 5.81 -0.84
CA ASN A 121 9.98 5.82 -2.08
C ASN A 121 9.06 6.21 -3.22
N ILE A 122 9.52 7.10 -4.07
CA ILE A 122 8.78 7.66 -5.20
C ILE A 122 9.42 7.27 -6.53
N ASP A 123 8.61 7.27 -7.56
CA ASP A 123 9.08 7.16 -8.94
C ASP A 123 9.52 8.54 -9.50
N CYS A 124 9.92 8.55 -10.78
CA CYS A 124 10.32 9.77 -11.48
C CYS A 124 9.19 10.80 -11.70
N MET A 125 7.92 10.41 -11.46
CA MET A 125 6.73 11.28 -11.56
C MET A 125 6.20 11.72 -10.18
N ASN A 126 6.98 11.51 -9.11
CA ASN A 126 6.61 11.80 -7.72
C ASN A 126 5.39 11.04 -7.21
N ALA A 127 5.10 9.88 -7.77
CA ALA A 127 4.13 8.94 -7.23
C ALA A 127 4.81 8.08 -6.14
N VAL A 128 4.15 7.90 -5.01
CA VAL A 128 4.66 7.01 -3.97
C VAL A 128 4.44 5.57 -4.43
N GLU A 129 5.53 4.82 -4.51
CA GLU A 129 5.54 3.43 -4.98
C GLU A 129 5.77 2.41 -3.85
N GLN A 130 6.46 2.82 -2.80
CA GLN A 130 6.61 2.04 -1.59
C GLN A 130 6.57 2.95 -0.38
N MET A 131 5.99 2.50 0.72
CA MET A 131 6.08 3.18 2.00
C MET A 131 6.16 2.19 3.15
N THR A 132 6.86 2.58 4.20
CA THR A 132 7.07 1.78 5.41
C THR A 132 6.82 2.67 6.62
N HIS A 133 5.99 2.21 7.55
CA HIS A 133 5.72 2.95 8.79
C HIS A 133 6.91 2.87 9.74
N ASP A 134 7.28 3.99 10.35
CA ASP A 134 8.49 4.10 11.20
C ASP A 134 8.44 3.21 12.44
N ASN A 135 7.29 3.11 13.10
CA ASN A 135 7.15 2.44 14.40
C ASN A 135 6.27 1.18 14.36
N ASN A 136 5.44 0.99 13.33
CA ASN A 136 4.53 -0.14 13.22
C ASN A 136 4.94 -1.06 12.06
N LYS A 137 4.61 -2.32 12.16
CA LYS A 137 4.89 -3.30 11.09
C LYS A 137 3.93 -3.12 9.90
N MET A 138 4.07 -2.01 9.16
CA MET A 138 3.24 -1.69 8.00
C MET A 138 4.12 -1.42 6.78
N LEU A 139 3.83 -2.14 5.70
CA LEU A 139 4.48 -2.01 4.39
C LEU A 139 3.41 -1.76 3.33
N GLY A 140 3.57 -0.73 2.53
CA GLY A 140 2.77 -0.47 1.33
C GLY A 140 3.62 -0.59 0.07
N ILE A 141 3.09 -1.21 -0.97
CA ILE A 141 3.68 -1.27 -2.31
C ILE A 141 2.60 -0.96 -3.35
N MET A 142 2.95 -0.23 -4.42
CA MET A 142 1.99 0.11 -5.48
C MET A 142 1.96 -0.90 -6.62
N TRP A 143 3.07 -1.60 -6.86
CA TRP A 143 3.11 -2.67 -7.86
C TRP A 143 2.39 -3.93 -7.38
N HIS A 144 2.12 -4.81 -8.34
CA HIS A 144 1.38 -6.04 -8.15
C HIS A 144 2.27 -7.27 -8.35
N PRO A 145 2.95 -7.79 -7.31
CA PRO A 145 3.76 -9.01 -7.43
C PRO A 145 2.96 -10.22 -7.91
N GLU A 146 1.66 -10.25 -7.56
CA GLU A 146 0.73 -11.33 -7.91
C GLU A 146 0.32 -11.35 -9.39
N ARG A 147 0.64 -10.29 -10.14
CA ARG A 147 0.39 -10.21 -11.59
C ARG A 147 1.59 -10.56 -12.44
N GLU A 148 2.73 -10.83 -11.83
CA GLU A 148 3.90 -11.32 -12.54
C GLU A 148 3.75 -12.82 -12.83
N THR A 149 4.27 -13.26 -13.97
CA THR A 149 4.27 -14.69 -14.34
C THR A 149 4.98 -15.53 -13.27
N LYS A 150 6.01 -14.97 -12.64
CA LYS A 150 6.74 -15.53 -11.51
C LYS A 150 6.98 -14.43 -10.50
N PHE A 151 6.70 -14.68 -9.22
CA PHE A 151 7.09 -13.77 -8.14
C PHE A 151 8.60 -13.47 -8.22
N SER A 152 8.97 -12.21 -8.15
CA SER A 152 10.38 -11.83 -8.16
C SER A 152 11.05 -12.26 -6.86
N ASP A 153 12.30 -12.72 -6.95
CA ASP A 153 13.09 -13.09 -5.77
C ASP A 153 13.26 -11.89 -4.82
N LEU A 154 13.24 -10.67 -5.37
CA LEU A 154 13.32 -9.44 -4.59
C LEU A 154 12.05 -9.20 -3.76
N ASP A 155 10.85 -9.46 -4.32
CA ASP A 155 9.59 -9.35 -3.57
C ASP A 155 9.50 -10.43 -2.48
N ILE A 156 9.92 -11.65 -2.80
CA ILE A 156 9.99 -12.74 -1.80
C ILE A 156 10.92 -12.35 -0.65
N LYS A 157 12.10 -11.82 -0.96
CA LYS A 157 13.08 -11.37 0.04
C LYS A 157 12.52 -10.21 0.88
N LEU A 158 11.87 -9.23 0.24
CA LEU A 158 11.24 -8.09 0.91
C LEU A 158 10.19 -8.55 1.92
N PHE A 159 9.26 -9.40 1.49
CA PHE A 159 8.18 -9.87 2.35
C PHE A 159 8.68 -10.76 3.48
N ARG A 160 9.60 -11.68 3.21
CA ARG A 160 10.21 -12.51 4.25
C ARG A 160 10.90 -11.66 5.31
N LYS A 161 11.75 -10.72 4.91
CA LYS A 161 12.48 -9.87 5.86
C LYS A 161 11.52 -8.97 6.65
N PHE A 162 10.50 -8.43 6.00
CA PHE A 162 9.45 -7.63 6.66
C PHE A 162 8.66 -8.45 7.69
N LEU A 163 8.33 -9.71 7.38
CA LEU A 163 7.59 -10.61 8.25
C LEU A 163 8.45 -11.31 9.31
N GLY A 164 9.78 -11.18 9.25
CA GLY A 164 10.72 -11.83 10.17
C GLY A 164 10.85 -13.34 9.92
N MET A 165 10.82 -13.75 8.63
CA MET A 165 10.86 -15.15 8.18
C MET A 165 12.16 -15.48 7.45
#